data_432a79dd4c4073b120e53da0f9333e42
#
_entry.id   432a79dd4c4073b120e53da0f9333e42
#
_cell.length_a   1.000
_cell.length_b   1.000
_cell.length_c   1.000
_cell.angle_alpha   90.00
_cell.angle_beta   90.00
_cell.angle_gamma   90.00
#
_symmetry.space_group_name_H-M   'P 1'
#
loop_
_entity.id
_entity.type
_entity.pdbx_description
1 polymer ?
#
loop_
_entity_poly.entity_id
_entity_poly.type
_entity_poly.pdbx_seq_one_letter_code
_entity_poly.pdbx_strand_id
1 'polypeptide(L)'
;EESPESGETTAAHRRDARTLRTHGLFFEADAQGRDFSSVLKEVQAYLSKEYSSLVTAEGSEDARAQIRRFAGKYIQDHRISVPGMDTEELIAAIYSEMAEFGFLTKYIYGEGIEEIDINAWDDVEVQFAGGVTEKLTEHFDSPEHAINVVRRMLHVSGMVLDDASPSVLGHLSKNIRIAVLKTPIVDEDVGVAASIRIVNPQSMKKQDFIKGGTATGQMLDFLAQCIRYGISVCVAGATSSGKTTLLGWLLTTIPDGKRIYSIENGSRELALVRRKEGRVVNSVIHTLTRDSENERQRVDQIALLDMALRFNPDIIVVGEMRGPEANAAQEAARTGVAVVTTIHSMSCDATYRRMVSLCKRAVDMGDDTLMGFVTE
;
A
#
# COMPACT_ATOMS: atom_id res chain seq x y z
N GLU A 1 -62.83 40.69 -9.33
CA GLU A 1 -62.48 42.12 -9.25
C GLU A 1 -61.04 42.26 -9.69
N GLU A 2 -60.93 42.55 -10.87
CA GLU A 2 -60.65 43.77 -11.65
C GLU A 2 -59.14 43.94 -11.86
N SER A 3 -58.76 43.66 -13.10
CA SER A 3 -57.71 44.42 -13.85
C SER A 3 -58.20 45.87 -14.00
N PRO A 4 -57.46 46.85 -14.58
CA PRO A 4 -56.64 46.69 -15.78
C PRO A 4 -55.47 47.70 -15.96
N GLU A 5 -54.73 47.50 -17.11
CA GLU A 5 -54.25 48.48 -18.11
C GLU A 5 -53.26 49.57 -17.64
N SER A 6 -52.30 49.93 -18.38
CA SER A 6 -51.88 50.23 -19.74
C SER A 6 -50.73 51.20 -19.66
N GLY A 7 -49.85 51.26 -20.50
CA GLY A 7 -49.70 52.05 -21.67
C GLY A 7 -48.22 52.43 -21.84
N GLU A 8 -47.67 52.13 -23.00
CA GLU A 8 -47.17 53.03 -24.06
C GLU A 8 -46.08 54.04 -23.65
N THR A 9 -45.04 54.10 -24.33
CA THR A 9 -44.43 54.40 -25.64
C THR A 9 -43.26 55.33 -25.41
N THR A 10 -42.20 55.27 -26.03
CA THR A 10 -41.68 55.86 -27.23
C THR A 10 -40.14 55.96 -27.22
N ALA A 11 -39.58 55.56 -28.25
CA ALA A 11 -38.83 56.20 -29.33
C ALA A 11 -37.30 56.32 -29.18
N ALA A 12 -36.67 55.57 -30.02
CA ALA A 12 -35.65 55.92 -31.00
C ALA A 12 -34.53 56.93 -30.65
N HIS A 13 -33.33 56.48 -30.68
CA HIS A 13 -32.25 57.20 -31.38
C HIS A 13 -31.25 56.25 -32.04
N ARG A 14 -31.34 56.19 -33.36
CA ARG A 14 -30.27 55.67 -34.24
C ARG A 14 -29.08 56.62 -34.14
N ARG A 15 -27.88 56.08 -34.00
CA ARG A 15 -26.65 56.69 -34.55
C ARG A 15 -25.76 55.61 -35.14
N ASP A 16 -25.48 55.78 -36.41
CA ASP A 16 -24.55 55.07 -37.25
C ASP A 16 -23.16 54.99 -36.61
N ALA A 17 -22.55 53.82 -36.64
CA ALA A 17 -21.12 53.69 -36.51
C ALA A 17 -20.63 52.78 -37.65
N ARG A 18 -19.82 53.37 -38.47
CA ARG A 18 -19.18 52.88 -39.68
C ARG A 18 -18.38 51.58 -39.43
N THR A 19 -18.66 50.65 -40.31
CA THR A 19 -17.88 49.50 -40.70
C THR A 19 -16.38 49.78 -40.79
N LEU A 20 -15.58 49.14 -39.95
CA LEU A 20 -14.19 48.85 -40.20
C LEU A 20 -14.07 47.35 -40.40
N ARG A 21 -14.01 46.95 -41.67
CA ARG A 21 -13.62 45.61 -42.09
C ARG A 21 -12.12 45.47 -41.83
N THR A 22 -11.76 44.78 -40.78
CA THR A 22 -10.45 44.15 -40.65
C THR A 22 -10.63 42.68 -41.08
N HIS A 23 -9.97 42.29 -42.16
CA HIS A 23 -9.80 40.90 -42.53
C HIS A 23 -8.97 40.20 -41.45
N GLY A 24 -9.66 39.61 -40.46
CA GLY A 24 -9.11 38.59 -39.60
C GLY A 24 -9.33 37.25 -40.32
N LEU A 25 -8.28 36.65 -40.74
CA LEU A 25 -8.23 35.24 -41.11
C LEU A 25 -8.63 34.44 -39.85
N PHE A 26 -9.89 34.06 -39.76
CA PHE A 26 -10.31 32.99 -38.88
C PHE A 26 -9.76 31.72 -39.52
N PHE A 27 -8.62 31.26 -38.99
CA PHE A 27 -8.30 29.84 -39.05
C PHE A 27 -9.33 29.18 -38.15
N GLU A 28 -10.28 28.48 -38.73
CA GLU A 28 -11.00 27.40 -38.06
C GLU A 28 -9.92 26.40 -37.65
N ALA A 29 -9.50 26.48 -36.36
CA ALA A 29 -8.73 25.42 -35.75
C ALA A 29 -9.69 24.23 -35.66
N ASP A 30 -9.36 23.16 -36.38
CA ASP A 30 -9.97 21.84 -36.22
C ASP A 30 -10.00 21.50 -34.73
N ALA A 31 -11.15 21.63 -34.09
CA ALA A 31 -11.43 21.23 -32.74
C ALA A 31 -11.76 19.72 -32.71
N GLN A 32 -10.93 18.90 -33.34
CA GLN A 32 -10.83 17.49 -33.00
C GLN A 32 -9.84 17.38 -31.83
N GLY A 33 -10.38 17.39 -30.60
CA GLY A 33 -9.59 17.16 -29.42
C GLY A 33 -8.85 15.82 -29.55
N ARG A 34 -7.55 15.85 -29.35
CA ARG A 34 -6.70 14.65 -29.43
C ARG A 34 -7.05 13.72 -28.28
N ASP A 35 -7.03 12.42 -28.57
CA ASP A 35 -7.15 11.38 -27.53
C ASP A 35 -5.93 11.39 -26.58
N PHE A 36 -6.18 11.27 -25.29
CA PHE A 36 -5.15 11.29 -24.25
C PHE A 36 -4.04 10.27 -24.49
N SER A 37 -4.40 9.02 -24.87
CA SER A 37 -3.43 7.94 -25.12
C SER A 37 -2.47 8.28 -26.28
N SER A 38 -2.98 8.94 -27.32
CA SER A 38 -2.16 9.41 -28.45
C SER A 38 -1.19 10.52 -28.03
N VAL A 39 -1.68 11.49 -27.24
CA VAL A 39 -0.86 12.58 -26.69
C VAL A 39 0.21 12.05 -25.75
N LEU A 40 -0.14 11.11 -24.89
CA LEU A 40 0.78 10.45 -23.96
C LEU A 40 1.95 9.79 -24.70
N LYS A 41 1.66 8.98 -25.73
CA LYS A 41 2.68 8.32 -26.57
C LYS A 41 3.62 9.32 -27.25
N GLU A 42 3.07 10.42 -27.76
CA GLU A 42 3.83 11.47 -28.43
C GLU A 42 4.78 12.18 -27.44
N VAL A 43 4.29 12.55 -26.26
CA VAL A 43 5.10 13.18 -25.21
C VAL A 43 6.14 12.21 -24.65
N GLN A 44 5.80 10.94 -24.48
CA GLN A 44 6.73 9.89 -24.05
C GLN A 44 7.88 9.73 -25.06
N ALA A 45 7.56 9.66 -26.37
CA ALA A 45 8.57 9.55 -27.42
C ALA A 45 9.50 10.77 -27.44
N TYR A 46 8.95 11.97 -27.29
CA TYR A 46 9.73 13.20 -27.19
C TYR A 46 10.68 13.19 -26.00
N LEU A 47 10.16 12.92 -24.80
CA LEU A 47 10.96 12.93 -23.59
C LEU A 47 12.03 11.83 -23.58
N SER A 48 11.70 10.65 -24.09
CA SER A 48 12.67 9.55 -24.22
C SER A 48 13.80 9.86 -25.18
N LYS A 49 13.51 10.57 -26.28
CA LYS A 49 14.49 10.93 -27.29
C LYS A 49 15.41 12.08 -26.84
N GLU A 50 14.84 13.13 -26.26
CA GLU A 50 15.57 14.35 -25.94
C GLU A 50 16.17 14.33 -24.52
N TYR A 51 15.60 13.54 -23.59
CA TYR A 51 15.91 13.57 -22.16
C TYR A 51 16.01 12.17 -21.55
N SER A 52 16.58 11.20 -22.27
CA SER A 52 16.69 9.80 -21.79
C SER A 52 17.32 9.64 -20.42
N SER A 53 18.28 10.50 -20.05
CA SER A 53 18.92 10.50 -18.74
C SER A 53 18.00 10.93 -17.59
N LEU A 54 16.95 11.70 -17.87
CA LEU A 54 15.97 12.13 -16.86
C LEU A 54 14.91 11.06 -16.58
N VAL A 55 14.52 10.32 -17.62
CA VAL A 55 13.55 9.22 -17.51
C VAL A 55 14.13 8.06 -16.73
N THR A 56 15.47 7.88 -16.77
CA THR A 56 16.20 6.85 -16.02
C THR A 56 16.65 7.29 -14.63
N ALA A 57 16.61 8.60 -14.33
CA ALA A 57 16.98 9.14 -13.00
C ALA A 57 15.80 9.06 -12.02
N GLU A 58 15.48 7.85 -11.59
CA GLU A 58 14.36 7.57 -10.70
C GLU A 58 14.51 8.24 -9.33
N GLY A 59 13.47 8.94 -8.90
CA GLY A 59 13.20 9.25 -7.49
C GLY A 59 13.69 10.60 -6.96
N SER A 60 14.44 11.43 -7.71
CA SER A 60 14.79 12.76 -7.22
C SER A 60 13.66 13.76 -7.48
N GLU A 61 13.39 14.62 -6.50
CA GLU A 61 12.37 15.70 -6.63
C GLU A 61 12.70 16.62 -7.82
N ASP A 62 13.98 16.83 -8.11
CA ASP A 62 14.48 17.59 -9.26
C ASP A 62 14.13 16.92 -10.61
N ALA A 63 14.25 15.60 -10.73
CA ALA A 63 13.88 14.87 -11.93
C ALA A 63 12.37 14.95 -12.19
N ARG A 64 11.57 14.84 -11.13
CA ARG A 64 10.10 14.99 -11.20
C ARG A 64 9.68 16.38 -11.71
N ALA A 65 10.27 17.42 -11.16
CA ALA A 65 10.00 18.79 -11.56
C ALA A 65 10.42 19.04 -13.02
N GLN A 66 11.53 18.45 -13.46
CA GLN A 66 12.01 18.58 -14.84
C GLN A 66 11.12 17.86 -15.84
N ILE A 67 10.64 16.62 -15.54
CA ILE A 67 9.71 15.90 -16.41
C ILE A 67 8.43 16.71 -16.62
N ARG A 68 7.82 17.22 -15.54
CA ARG A 68 6.63 18.08 -15.63
C ARG A 68 6.87 19.33 -16.46
N ARG A 69 8.02 19.99 -16.27
CA ARG A 69 8.40 21.19 -17.02
C ARG A 69 8.54 20.92 -18.52
N PHE A 70 9.21 19.82 -18.89
CA PHE A 70 9.43 19.48 -20.29
C PHE A 70 8.16 18.98 -20.98
N ALA A 71 7.33 18.18 -20.28
CA ALA A 71 6.00 17.80 -20.76
C ALA A 71 5.13 19.05 -20.99
N GLY A 72 5.09 19.96 -20.03
CA GLY A 72 4.35 21.22 -20.14
C GLY A 72 4.84 22.09 -21.32
N LYS A 73 6.16 22.20 -21.49
CA LYS A 73 6.72 22.92 -22.63
C LYS A 73 6.29 22.29 -23.96
N TYR A 74 6.38 20.97 -24.09
CA TYR A 74 5.96 20.28 -25.30
C TYR A 74 4.49 20.51 -25.63
N ILE A 75 3.60 20.39 -24.63
CA ILE A 75 2.17 20.63 -24.76
C ILE A 75 1.89 22.06 -25.23
N GLN A 76 2.58 23.05 -24.65
CA GLN A 76 2.41 24.47 -25.02
C GLN A 76 2.95 24.76 -26.43
N ASP A 77 4.16 24.30 -26.76
CA ASP A 77 4.81 24.53 -28.05
C ASP A 77 3.98 23.92 -29.21
N HIS A 78 3.34 22.76 -28.97
CA HIS A 78 2.53 22.07 -30.00
C HIS A 78 1.03 22.36 -29.87
N ARG A 79 0.61 23.24 -28.94
CA ARG A 79 -0.79 23.63 -28.70
C ARG A 79 -1.72 22.44 -28.54
N ILE A 80 -1.26 21.45 -27.79
CA ILE A 80 -2.01 20.20 -27.55
C ILE A 80 -3.12 20.47 -26.55
N SER A 81 -4.33 19.99 -26.86
CA SER A 81 -5.46 19.98 -25.94
C SER A 81 -6.16 18.61 -25.97
N VAL A 82 -6.62 18.15 -24.80
CA VAL A 82 -7.42 16.94 -24.66
C VAL A 82 -8.80 17.36 -24.13
N PRO A 83 -9.90 16.89 -24.75
CA PRO A 83 -11.24 17.24 -24.27
C PRO A 83 -11.45 16.84 -22.82
N GLY A 84 -11.98 17.76 -22.00
CA GLY A 84 -12.28 17.51 -20.61
C GLY A 84 -11.11 17.67 -19.64
N MET A 85 -9.91 18.05 -20.12
CA MET A 85 -8.74 18.34 -19.27
C MET A 85 -8.22 19.75 -19.54
N ASP A 86 -7.88 20.48 -18.50
CA ASP A 86 -7.09 21.69 -18.63
C ASP A 86 -5.58 21.33 -18.81
N THR A 87 -4.76 22.35 -19.08
CA THR A 87 -3.33 22.13 -19.37
C THR A 87 -2.58 21.58 -18.15
N GLU A 88 -2.94 22.00 -16.93
CA GLU A 88 -2.29 21.53 -15.71
C GLU A 88 -2.70 20.09 -15.40
N GLU A 89 -3.97 19.77 -15.55
CA GLU A 89 -4.52 18.42 -15.43
C GLU A 89 -3.88 17.47 -16.44
N LEU A 90 -3.72 17.90 -17.69
CA LEU A 90 -3.08 17.12 -18.74
C LEU A 90 -1.60 16.84 -18.41
N ILE A 91 -0.86 17.84 -17.94
CA ILE A 91 0.55 17.67 -17.52
C ILE A 91 0.64 16.71 -16.32
N ALA A 92 -0.27 16.86 -15.36
CA ALA A 92 -0.31 15.98 -14.19
C ALA A 92 -0.62 14.52 -14.57
N ALA A 93 -1.59 14.30 -15.45
CA ALA A 93 -1.95 12.97 -15.95
C ALA A 93 -0.81 12.32 -16.73
N ILE A 94 -0.18 13.05 -17.66
CA ILE A 94 0.99 12.56 -18.42
C ILE A 94 2.14 12.21 -17.47
N TYR A 95 2.40 13.07 -16.46
CA TYR A 95 3.44 12.81 -15.48
C TYR A 95 3.14 11.55 -14.67
N SER A 96 1.90 11.38 -14.23
CA SER A 96 1.45 10.18 -13.47
C SER A 96 1.67 8.90 -14.29
N GLU A 97 1.31 8.92 -15.57
CA GLU A 97 1.51 7.77 -16.47
C GLU A 97 2.99 7.48 -16.76
N MET A 98 3.84 8.49 -16.79
CA MET A 98 5.27 8.33 -17.14
C MET A 98 6.15 8.01 -15.92
N ALA A 99 5.89 8.64 -14.80
CA ALA A 99 6.80 8.64 -13.64
C ALA A 99 6.20 8.01 -12.37
N GLU A 100 4.90 7.74 -12.38
CA GLU A 100 4.15 7.12 -11.28
C GLU A 100 3.46 5.84 -11.76
N PHE A 101 2.31 5.53 -11.18
CA PHE A 101 1.60 4.27 -11.39
C PHE A 101 0.27 4.45 -12.16
N GLY A 102 0.20 5.49 -13.01
CA GLY A 102 -1.01 5.81 -13.76
C GLY A 102 -2.19 6.13 -12.84
N PHE A 103 -3.38 5.70 -13.23
CA PHE A 103 -4.61 5.90 -12.45
C PHE A 103 -4.55 5.27 -11.05
N LEU A 104 -3.71 4.24 -10.84
CA LEU A 104 -3.55 3.59 -9.54
C LEU A 104 -2.90 4.50 -8.49
N THR A 105 -2.16 5.52 -8.90
CA THR A 105 -1.45 6.43 -7.98
C THR A 105 -2.38 7.04 -6.94
N LYS A 106 -3.56 7.50 -7.35
CA LYS A 106 -4.55 8.10 -6.44
C LYS A 106 -5.13 7.10 -5.44
N TYR A 107 -5.20 5.82 -5.79
CA TYR A 107 -5.68 4.76 -4.90
C TYR A 107 -4.57 4.28 -3.96
N ILE A 108 -3.34 4.13 -4.46
CA ILE A 108 -2.18 3.69 -3.65
C ILE A 108 -1.88 4.67 -2.52
N TYR A 109 -2.04 5.97 -2.77
CA TYR A 109 -1.77 7.02 -1.78
C TYR A 109 -3.06 7.65 -1.21
N GLY A 110 -4.24 7.13 -1.59
CA GLY A 110 -5.54 7.58 -1.10
C GLY A 110 -5.81 7.17 0.35
N GLU A 111 -6.67 7.92 1.01
CA GLU A 111 -7.10 7.59 2.37
C GLU A 111 -8.20 6.52 2.36
N GLY A 112 -8.16 5.62 3.33
CA GLY A 112 -9.22 4.64 3.56
C GLY A 112 -9.20 3.46 2.60
N ILE A 113 -8.15 3.25 1.81
CA ILE A 113 -7.97 2.09 0.95
C ILE A 113 -7.10 1.06 1.66
N GLU A 114 -7.52 -0.20 1.64
CA GLU A 114 -6.82 -1.32 2.27
C GLU A 114 -6.18 -2.27 1.26
N GLU A 115 -6.82 -2.47 0.09
CA GLU A 115 -6.32 -3.36 -0.94
C GLU A 115 -6.73 -2.89 -2.33
N ILE A 116 -5.88 -3.13 -3.31
CA ILE A 116 -6.14 -2.93 -4.74
C ILE A 116 -5.81 -4.24 -5.43
N ASP A 117 -6.80 -4.84 -6.09
CA ASP A 117 -6.64 -6.09 -6.81
C ASP A 117 -6.73 -5.84 -8.32
N ILE A 118 -5.67 -6.22 -9.03
CA ILE A 118 -5.61 -6.24 -10.49
C ILE A 118 -5.82 -7.69 -10.90
N ASN A 119 -7.04 -8.02 -11.35
CA ASN A 119 -7.38 -9.36 -11.83
C ASN A 119 -6.99 -9.55 -13.29
N ALA A 120 -7.05 -8.47 -14.08
CA ALA A 120 -6.60 -8.35 -15.45
C ALA A 120 -6.30 -6.86 -15.76
N TRP A 121 -5.75 -6.58 -16.93
CA TRP A 121 -5.48 -5.21 -17.37
C TRP A 121 -6.75 -4.32 -17.43
N ASP A 122 -7.92 -4.89 -17.66
CA ASP A 122 -9.23 -4.23 -17.73
C ASP A 122 -10.16 -4.59 -16.55
N ASP A 123 -9.68 -5.33 -15.57
CA ASP A 123 -10.41 -5.71 -14.36
C ASP A 123 -9.63 -5.36 -13.09
N VAL A 124 -9.93 -4.20 -12.55
CA VAL A 124 -9.31 -3.69 -11.32
C VAL A 124 -10.38 -3.39 -10.28
N GLU A 125 -10.11 -3.79 -9.04
CA GLU A 125 -11.01 -3.51 -7.92
C GLU A 125 -10.24 -2.94 -6.71
N VAL A 126 -10.96 -2.19 -5.89
CA VAL A 126 -10.41 -1.54 -4.70
C VAL A 126 -11.25 -1.91 -3.50
N GLN A 127 -10.59 -2.35 -2.44
CA GLN A 127 -11.21 -2.60 -1.15
C GLN A 127 -10.95 -1.42 -0.21
N PHE A 128 -12.04 -0.83 0.28
CA PHE A 128 -12.01 0.24 1.27
C PHE A 128 -12.01 -0.29 2.70
N ALA A 129 -11.58 0.52 3.64
CA ALA A 129 -11.67 0.25 5.06
C ALA A 129 -13.12 -0.09 5.45
N GLY A 130 -13.28 -1.23 6.14
CA GLY A 130 -14.61 -1.77 6.46
C GLY A 130 -15.09 -2.86 5.51
N GLY A 131 -14.26 -3.28 4.53
CA GLY A 131 -14.50 -4.46 3.70
C GLY A 131 -15.45 -4.22 2.51
N VAL A 132 -15.70 -2.97 2.13
CA VAL A 132 -16.46 -2.63 0.93
C VAL A 132 -15.52 -2.71 -0.27
N THR A 133 -15.85 -3.52 -1.27
CA THR A 133 -15.09 -3.65 -2.52
C THR A 133 -15.87 -3.00 -3.67
N GLU A 134 -15.15 -2.27 -4.52
CA GLU A 134 -15.69 -1.59 -5.70
C GLU A 134 -14.85 -1.90 -6.93
N LYS A 135 -15.50 -2.28 -8.03
CA LYS A 135 -14.86 -2.41 -9.35
C LYS A 135 -14.63 -1.03 -9.93
N LEU A 136 -13.41 -0.77 -10.38
CA LEU A 136 -13.09 0.50 -11.02
C LEU A 136 -13.59 0.54 -12.47
N THR A 137 -14.00 1.72 -12.92
CA THR A 137 -14.24 1.99 -14.34
C THR A 137 -12.95 2.34 -15.09
N GLU A 138 -11.92 2.71 -14.34
CA GLU A 138 -10.58 3.00 -14.85
C GLU A 138 -9.80 1.68 -14.96
N HIS A 139 -9.09 1.51 -16.06
CA HIS A 139 -8.30 0.33 -16.35
C HIS A 139 -7.05 0.70 -17.15
N PHE A 140 -6.16 -0.24 -17.38
CA PHE A 140 -5.01 -0.05 -18.25
C PHE A 140 -5.44 -0.10 -19.72
N ASP A 141 -4.61 0.44 -20.63
CA ASP A 141 -4.92 0.47 -22.07
C ASP A 141 -4.72 -0.89 -22.75
N SER A 142 -3.87 -1.74 -22.18
CA SER A 142 -3.55 -3.07 -22.72
C SER A 142 -2.86 -3.95 -21.69
N PRO A 143 -2.77 -5.29 -21.93
CA PRO A 143 -1.97 -6.19 -21.11
C PRO A 143 -0.52 -5.71 -20.91
N GLU A 144 0.14 -5.26 -21.98
CA GLU A 144 1.52 -4.77 -21.92
C GLU A 144 1.64 -3.48 -21.09
N HIS A 145 0.65 -2.59 -21.19
CA HIS A 145 0.61 -1.38 -20.35
C HIS A 145 0.54 -1.74 -18.87
N ALA A 146 -0.34 -2.67 -18.48
CA ALA A 146 -0.47 -3.15 -17.12
C ALA A 146 0.86 -3.76 -16.61
N ILE A 147 1.49 -4.64 -17.40
CA ILE A 147 2.80 -5.22 -17.07
C ILE A 147 3.85 -4.13 -16.84
N ASN A 148 3.91 -3.11 -17.68
CA ASN A 148 4.91 -2.05 -17.57
C ASN A 148 4.69 -1.16 -16.35
N VAL A 149 3.44 -0.86 -15.98
CA VAL A 149 3.13 -0.12 -14.75
C VAL A 149 3.54 -0.93 -13.53
N VAL A 150 3.18 -2.21 -13.48
CA VAL A 150 3.53 -3.10 -12.36
C VAL A 150 5.05 -3.32 -12.25
N ARG A 151 5.77 -3.43 -13.38
CA ARG A 151 7.24 -3.46 -13.38
C ARG A 151 7.84 -2.20 -12.74
N ARG A 152 7.33 -1.01 -13.06
CA ARG A 152 7.79 0.23 -12.41
C ARG A 152 7.57 0.19 -10.91
N MET A 153 6.41 -0.31 -10.45
CA MET A 153 6.13 -0.48 -9.03
C MET A 153 7.19 -1.36 -8.35
N LEU A 154 7.47 -2.50 -8.93
CA LEU A 154 8.45 -3.46 -8.39
C LEU A 154 9.88 -2.93 -8.44
N HIS A 155 10.24 -2.17 -9.46
CA HIS A 155 11.57 -1.58 -9.60
C HIS A 155 11.91 -0.61 -8.46
N VAL A 156 10.94 0.12 -7.93
CA VAL A 156 11.10 0.97 -6.73
C VAL A 156 11.62 0.16 -5.53
N SER A 157 11.26 -1.13 -5.45
CA SER A 157 11.71 -2.05 -4.39
C SER A 157 12.96 -2.85 -4.77
N GLY A 158 13.52 -2.61 -5.95
CA GLY A 158 14.64 -3.40 -6.49
C GLY A 158 14.26 -4.82 -6.92
N MET A 159 12.96 -5.09 -7.15
CA MET A 159 12.45 -6.38 -7.61
C MET A 159 12.33 -6.40 -9.14
N VAL A 160 12.55 -7.58 -9.72
CA VAL A 160 12.49 -7.80 -11.17
C VAL A 160 11.30 -8.69 -11.50
N LEU A 161 10.49 -8.27 -12.47
CA LEU A 161 9.38 -9.04 -13.03
C LEU A 161 9.68 -9.27 -14.52
N ASP A 162 10.09 -10.48 -14.86
CA ASP A 162 10.40 -10.89 -16.23
C ASP A 162 9.92 -12.32 -16.52
N ASP A 163 10.35 -12.91 -17.62
CA ASP A 163 9.96 -14.27 -17.98
C ASP A 163 10.68 -15.34 -17.15
N ALA A 164 11.82 -15.02 -16.56
CA ALA A 164 12.53 -15.89 -15.65
C ALA A 164 11.95 -15.83 -14.23
N SER A 165 11.40 -14.68 -13.85
CA SER A 165 10.76 -14.43 -12.56
C SER A 165 9.33 -13.90 -12.76
N PRO A 166 8.39 -14.74 -13.24
CA PRO A 166 7.03 -14.30 -13.56
C PRO A 166 6.11 -14.14 -12.32
N SER A 167 6.62 -14.48 -11.13
CA SER A 167 5.94 -14.36 -9.84
C SER A 167 6.82 -13.63 -8.87
N VAL A 168 6.33 -12.50 -8.33
CA VAL A 168 7.11 -11.63 -7.45
C VAL A 168 6.31 -11.19 -6.23
N LEU A 169 6.94 -11.25 -5.07
CA LEU A 169 6.47 -10.62 -3.84
C LEU A 169 7.39 -9.44 -3.53
N GLY A 170 6.82 -8.26 -3.37
CA GLY A 170 7.60 -7.04 -3.13
C GLY A 170 6.86 -6.03 -2.25
N HIS A 171 7.43 -4.84 -2.17
CA HIS A 171 6.81 -3.72 -1.47
C HIS A 171 7.17 -2.39 -2.13
N LEU A 172 6.19 -1.52 -2.27
CA LEU A 172 6.37 -0.17 -2.82
C LEU A 172 6.89 0.80 -1.76
N SER A 173 6.55 0.52 -0.51
CA SER A 173 7.00 1.27 0.66
C SER A 173 6.95 0.36 1.90
N LYS A 174 7.33 0.91 3.04
CA LYS A 174 7.28 0.18 4.33
C LYS A 174 5.89 -0.38 4.65
N ASN A 175 4.85 0.27 4.15
CA ASN A 175 3.45 -0.04 4.48
C ASN A 175 2.66 -0.59 3.29
N ILE A 176 3.26 -0.76 2.11
CA ILE A 176 2.55 -1.20 0.90
C ILE A 176 3.25 -2.43 0.36
N ARG A 177 2.57 -3.56 0.40
CA ARG A 177 2.99 -4.83 -0.21
C ARG A 177 2.41 -4.96 -1.59
N ILE A 178 3.10 -5.70 -2.45
CA ILE A 178 2.59 -6.11 -3.75
C ILE A 178 2.93 -7.58 -4.00
N ALA A 179 1.93 -8.35 -4.41
CA ALA A 179 2.09 -9.70 -4.93
C ALA A 179 1.70 -9.68 -6.40
N VAL A 180 2.54 -10.25 -7.26
CA VAL A 180 2.36 -10.16 -8.72
C VAL A 180 2.55 -11.51 -9.37
N LEU A 181 1.69 -11.81 -10.33
CA LEU A 181 1.80 -12.91 -11.29
C LEU A 181 1.68 -12.34 -12.70
N LYS A 182 2.59 -12.72 -13.60
CA LYS A 182 2.50 -12.37 -15.02
C LYS A 182 2.53 -13.62 -15.89
N THR A 183 2.31 -13.45 -17.18
CA THR A 183 2.55 -14.48 -18.21
C THR A 183 3.98 -15.07 -18.05
N PRO A 184 4.17 -16.42 -18.08
CA PRO A 184 3.20 -17.44 -18.46
C PRO A 184 2.37 -18.06 -17.31
N ILE A 185 2.36 -17.49 -16.10
CA ILE A 185 1.57 -18.03 -14.98
C ILE A 185 0.10 -17.64 -15.13
N VAL A 186 -0.18 -16.45 -15.69
CA VAL A 186 -1.50 -16.00 -16.11
C VAL A 186 -1.59 -15.97 -17.63
N ASP A 187 -2.80 -15.99 -18.17
CA ASP A 187 -3.03 -15.95 -19.61
C ASP A 187 -2.51 -14.65 -20.26
N GLU A 188 -2.18 -14.69 -21.54
CA GLU A 188 -1.61 -13.55 -22.27
C GLU A 188 -2.57 -12.36 -22.35
N ASP A 189 -3.86 -12.61 -22.45
CA ASP A 189 -4.93 -11.61 -22.48
C ASP A 189 -5.18 -10.95 -21.11
N VAL A 190 -4.79 -11.59 -20.02
CA VAL A 190 -4.78 -11.01 -18.66
C VAL A 190 -3.59 -10.06 -18.48
N GLY A 191 -2.43 -10.44 -19.01
CA GLY A 191 -1.17 -9.74 -18.91
C GLY A 191 -0.51 -9.87 -17.54
N VAL A 192 -1.12 -9.31 -16.51
CA VAL A 192 -0.64 -9.34 -15.13
C VAL A 192 -1.82 -9.38 -14.15
N ALA A 193 -1.68 -10.20 -13.11
CA ALA A 193 -2.53 -10.16 -11.93
C ALA A 193 -1.71 -9.69 -10.73
N ALA A 194 -2.25 -8.79 -9.90
CA ALA A 194 -1.54 -8.30 -8.75
C ALA A 194 -2.51 -7.95 -7.60
N SER A 195 -2.05 -8.16 -6.37
CA SER A 195 -2.70 -7.64 -5.16
C SER A 195 -1.77 -6.67 -4.47
N ILE A 196 -2.22 -5.43 -4.26
CA ILE A 196 -1.50 -4.35 -3.61
C ILE A 196 -2.19 -4.07 -2.28
N ARG A 197 -1.56 -4.50 -1.19
CA ARG A 197 -2.10 -4.30 0.15
C ARG A 197 -1.50 -3.08 0.81
N ILE A 198 -2.36 -2.13 1.18
CA ILE A 198 -2.00 -0.87 1.81
C ILE A 198 -2.27 -1.01 3.31
N VAL A 199 -1.20 -1.11 4.08
CA VAL A 199 -1.30 -1.20 5.52
C VAL A 199 -1.28 0.20 6.10
N ASN A 200 -2.45 0.68 6.51
CA ASN A 200 -2.58 1.88 7.33
C ASN A 200 -2.68 1.43 8.80
N PRO A 201 -1.60 1.50 9.59
CA PRO A 201 -1.65 1.13 11.00
C PRO A 201 -2.55 2.13 11.73
N GLN A 202 -3.85 1.86 11.72
CA GLN A 202 -4.82 2.65 12.49
C GLN A 202 -4.60 2.32 13.97
N SER A 203 -4.29 3.33 14.76
CA SER A 203 -4.23 3.21 16.20
C SER A 203 -5.65 3.18 16.77
N MET A 204 -6.30 2.01 16.76
CA MET A 204 -7.57 1.82 17.45
C MET A 204 -7.38 2.06 18.96
N LYS A 205 -8.34 2.73 19.56
CA LYS A 205 -8.36 2.98 20.99
C LYS A 205 -9.12 1.85 21.68
N LYS A 206 -8.86 1.64 22.98
CA LYS A 206 -9.58 0.66 23.81
C LYS A 206 -11.10 0.73 23.63
N GLN A 207 -11.65 1.92 23.53
CA GLN A 207 -13.08 2.15 23.39
C GLN A 207 -13.66 1.65 22.08
N ASP A 208 -12.86 1.59 21.03
CA ASP A 208 -13.30 1.14 19.69
C ASP A 208 -13.54 -0.38 19.70
N PHE A 209 -12.67 -1.14 20.40
CA PHE A 209 -12.86 -2.58 20.61
C PHE A 209 -14.10 -2.88 21.47
N ILE A 210 -14.35 -2.06 22.51
CA ILE A 210 -15.53 -2.24 23.38
C ILE A 210 -16.80 -1.93 22.59
N LYS A 211 -16.85 -0.80 21.86
CA LYS A 211 -18.00 -0.39 21.05
C LYS A 211 -18.27 -1.38 19.90
N GLY A 212 -17.22 -1.90 19.28
CA GLY A 212 -17.32 -2.94 18.25
C GLY A 212 -17.68 -4.33 18.76
N GLY A 213 -17.83 -4.50 20.08
CA GLY A 213 -18.18 -5.80 20.70
C GLY A 213 -17.07 -6.85 20.61
N THR A 214 -15.82 -6.44 20.30
CA THR A 214 -14.68 -7.35 20.17
C THR A 214 -14.28 -7.93 21.52
N ALA A 215 -14.22 -7.09 22.58
CA ALA A 215 -13.86 -7.51 23.94
C ALA A 215 -14.42 -6.52 24.97
N THR A 216 -14.61 -7.02 26.19
CA THR A 216 -14.98 -6.16 27.32
C THR A 216 -13.79 -5.33 27.82
N GLY A 217 -14.06 -4.23 28.52
CA GLY A 217 -12.99 -3.42 29.12
C GLY A 217 -12.11 -4.21 30.08
N GLN A 218 -12.71 -5.13 30.85
CA GLN A 218 -11.97 -6.01 31.80
C GLN A 218 -11.05 -7.00 31.09
N MET A 219 -11.50 -7.60 29.94
CA MET A 219 -10.66 -8.50 29.15
C MET A 219 -9.45 -7.76 28.57
N LEU A 220 -9.66 -6.56 28.05
CA LEU A 220 -8.59 -5.74 27.49
C LEU A 220 -7.58 -5.31 28.57
N ASP A 221 -8.05 -4.92 29.77
CA ASP A 221 -7.18 -4.59 30.90
C ASP A 221 -6.36 -5.79 31.39
N PHE A 222 -6.98 -6.97 31.42
CA PHE A 222 -6.30 -8.22 31.79
C PHE A 222 -5.17 -8.54 30.78
N LEU A 223 -5.47 -8.49 29.47
CA LEU A 223 -4.47 -8.75 28.42
C LEU A 223 -3.32 -7.72 28.46
N ALA A 224 -3.64 -6.45 28.69
CA ALA A 224 -2.63 -5.41 28.84
C ALA A 224 -1.73 -5.65 30.05
N GLN A 225 -2.26 -6.15 31.15
CA GLN A 225 -1.48 -6.55 32.32
C GLN A 225 -0.60 -7.76 32.03
N CYS A 226 -1.13 -8.80 31.36
CA CYS A 226 -0.34 -9.95 30.93
C CYS A 226 0.94 -9.53 30.22
N ILE A 227 0.83 -8.69 29.20
CA ILE A 227 1.99 -8.18 28.44
C ILE A 227 2.92 -7.34 29.32
N ARG A 228 2.36 -6.47 30.15
CA ARG A 228 3.14 -5.61 31.07
C ARG A 228 3.99 -6.40 32.05
N TYR A 229 3.47 -7.56 32.50
CA TYR A 229 4.19 -8.45 33.41
C TYR A 229 5.03 -9.53 32.71
N GLY A 230 5.19 -9.45 31.39
CA GLY A 230 6.07 -10.33 30.64
C GLY A 230 5.46 -11.70 30.34
N ILE A 231 4.13 -11.82 30.34
CA ILE A 231 3.43 -13.03 29.91
C ILE A 231 3.35 -13.04 28.40
N SER A 232 3.73 -14.15 27.78
CA SER A 232 3.59 -14.37 26.34
C SER A 232 2.12 -14.43 25.93
N VAL A 233 1.77 -13.75 24.83
CA VAL A 233 0.38 -13.67 24.35
C VAL A 233 0.33 -14.02 22.87
N CYS A 234 -0.55 -14.96 22.53
CA CYS A 234 -0.85 -15.33 21.15
C CYS A 234 -2.29 -14.92 20.79
N VAL A 235 -2.44 -14.00 19.84
CA VAL A 235 -3.74 -13.57 19.32
C VAL A 235 -4.12 -14.46 18.13
N ALA A 236 -5.13 -15.30 18.31
CA ALA A 236 -5.58 -16.26 17.31
C ALA A 236 -6.91 -15.84 16.65
N GLY A 237 -7.09 -16.20 15.39
CA GLY A 237 -8.34 -15.96 14.66
C GLY A 237 -8.21 -16.21 13.15
N ALA A 238 -9.32 -16.11 12.44
CA ALA A 238 -9.36 -16.23 10.96
C ALA A 238 -8.62 -15.07 10.27
N THR A 239 -8.44 -15.16 8.96
CA THR A 239 -7.93 -14.05 8.14
C THR A 239 -8.87 -12.85 8.28
N SER A 240 -8.32 -11.64 8.28
CA SER A 240 -9.07 -10.36 8.40
C SER A 240 -9.95 -10.22 9.66
N SER A 241 -9.72 -11.04 10.70
CA SER A 241 -10.49 -10.98 11.97
C SER A 241 -10.00 -9.90 12.95
N GLY A 242 -9.05 -9.04 12.56
CA GLY A 242 -8.52 -7.96 13.39
C GLY A 242 -7.41 -8.38 14.37
N LYS A 243 -6.76 -9.54 14.18
CA LYS A 243 -5.65 -10.01 15.03
C LYS A 243 -4.52 -8.99 15.17
N THR A 244 -3.99 -8.52 14.05
CA THR A 244 -2.90 -7.53 14.03
C THR A 244 -3.34 -6.19 14.62
N THR A 245 -4.60 -5.81 14.43
CA THR A 245 -5.19 -4.60 15.01
C THR A 245 -5.24 -4.67 16.54
N LEU A 246 -5.72 -5.81 17.09
CA LEU A 246 -5.75 -6.03 18.54
C LEU A 246 -4.32 -6.11 19.10
N LEU A 247 -3.43 -6.85 18.43
CA LEU A 247 -2.02 -6.92 18.80
C LEU A 247 -1.40 -5.52 18.83
N GLY A 248 -1.59 -4.72 17.77
CA GLY A 248 -1.07 -3.35 17.68
C GLY A 248 -1.53 -2.49 18.86
N TRP A 249 -2.82 -2.56 19.25
CA TRP A 249 -3.33 -1.86 20.42
C TRP A 249 -2.68 -2.36 21.72
N LEU A 250 -2.60 -3.66 21.92
CA LEU A 250 -1.97 -4.26 23.12
C LEU A 250 -0.52 -3.77 23.29
N LEU A 251 0.24 -3.70 22.20
CA LEU A 251 1.62 -3.23 22.21
C LEU A 251 1.74 -1.74 22.59
N THR A 252 0.70 -0.92 22.38
CA THR A 252 0.69 0.47 22.86
C THR A 252 0.62 0.58 24.38
N THR A 253 0.20 -0.48 25.09
CA THR A 253 0.08 -0.51 26.55
C THR A 253 1.42 -0.80 27.25
N ILE A 254 2.45 -1.19 26.50
CA ILE A 254 3.79 -1.48 27.03
C ILE A 254 4.43 -0.17 27.52
N PRO A 255 5.01 -0.15 28.73
CA PRO A 255 5.72 1.01 29.27
C PRO A 255 6.90 1.44 28.36
N ASP A 256 7.18 2.74 28.29
CA ASP A 256 8.25 3.31 27.44
C ASP A 256 9.65 2.78 27.78
N GLY A 257 9.88 2.40 29.04
CA GLY A 257 11.16 1.82 29.50
C GLY A 257 11.40 0.38 29.09
N LYS A 258 10.40 -0.31 28.51
CA LYS A 258 10.55 -1.68 28.04
C LYS A 258 11.05 -1.71 26.59
N ARG A 259 12.03 -2.59 26.34
CA ARG A 259 12.62 -2.75 25.03
C ARG A 259 11.85 -3.77 24.19
N ILE A 260 11.31 -3.33 23.07
CA ILE A 260 10.53 -4.15 22.14
C ILE A 260 11.41 -4.48 20.91
N TYR A 261 11.49 -5.75 20.55
CA TYR A 261 12.07 -6.20 19.31
C TYR A 261 10.96 -6.78 18.42
N SER A 262 10.63 -6.11 17.31
CA SER A 262 9.56 -6.51 16.41
C SER A 262 10.12 -7.16 15.16
N ILE A 263 9.55 -8.31 14.81
CA ILE A 263 9.86 -9.09 13.60
C ILE A 263 8.59 -9.18 12.76
N GLU A 264 8.63 -8.56 11.59
CA GLU A 264 7.48 -8.54 10.67
C GLU A 264 7.90 -9.10 9.30
N ASN A 265 6.95 -9.71 8.60
CA ASN A 265 7.23 -10.38 7.35
C ASN A 265 6.98 -9.45 6.16
N GLY A 266 8.06 -8.97 5.54
CA GLY A 266 8.04 -8.19 4.30
C GLY A 266 7.53 -6.75 4.42
N SER A 267 6.58 -6.43 5.31
CA SER A 267 6.09 -5.06 5.50
C SER A 267 5.80 -4.73 6.96
N ARG A 268 5.83 -3.46 7.27
CA ARG A 268 5.58 -2.95 8.62
C ARG A 268 4.09 -2.70 8.84
N GLU A 269 3.46 -3.60 9.59
CA GLU A 269 2.04 -3.49 9.98
C GLU A 269 1.86 -2.82 11.35
N LEU A 270 2.92 -2.83 12.17
CA LEU A 270 2.87 -2.33 13.54
C LEU A 270 3.56 -0.97 13.67
N ALA A 271 2.83 0.06 14.08
CA ALA A 271 3.36 1.39 14.37
C ALA A 271 3.70 1.53 15.85
N LEU A 272 4.86 1.00 16.28
CA LEU A 272 5.21 0.90 17.69
C LEU A 272 6.00 2.10 18.23
N VAL A 273 6.62 2.90 17.35
CA VAL A 273 7.45 4.04 17.77
C VAL A 273 6.58 5.19 18.24
N ARG A 274 6.74 5.58 19.50
CA ARG A 274 6.04 6.70 20.12
C ARG A 274 6.93 7.94 20.13
N ARG A 275 6.36 9.10 19.80
CA ARG A 275 7.07 10.38 19.79
C ARG A 275 6.34 11.39 20.68
N LYS A 276 7.13 12.16 21.44
CA LYS A 276 6.67 13.36 22.15
C LYS A 276 7.59 14.51 21.73
N GLU A 277 7.01 15.62 21.32
CA GLU A 277 7.77 16.79 20.86
C GLU A 277 8.85 16.45 19.82
N GLY A 278 8.54 15.57 18.86
CA GLY A 278 9.44 15.11 17.81
C GLY A 278 10.49 14.06 18.23
N ARG A 279 10.66 13.79 19.54
CA ARG A 279 11.64 12.83 20.05
C ARG A 279 10.99 11.46 20.30
N VAL A 280 11.72 10.40 19.99
CA VAL A 280 11.32 9.03 20.33
C VAL A 280 11.42 8.84 21.84
N VAL A 281 10.34 8.33 22.46
CA VAL A 281 10.25 8.19 23.92
C VAL A 281 10.25 6.74 24.39
N ASN A 282 10.07 5.77 23.50
CA ASN A 282 10.13 4.35 23.83
C ASN A 282 11.26 3.61 23.11
N SER A 283 11.60 2.41 23.57
CA SER A 283 12.70 1.60 23.01
C SER A 283 12.11 0.52 22.10
N VAL A 284 12.23 0.71 20.77
CA VAL A 284 11.71 -0.23 19.76
C VAL A 284 12.75 -0.46 18.67
N ILE A 285 13.00 -1.73 18.39
CA ILE A 285 13.73 -2.17 17.20
C ILE A 285 12.72 -2.83 16.27
N HIS A 286 12.53 -2.25 15.09
CA HIS A 286 11.73 -2.86 14.04
C HIS A 286 12.64 -3.60 13.08
N THR A 287 12.36 -4.88 12.86
CA THR A 287 13.02 -5.68 11.83
C THR A 287 12.00 -6.22 10.84
N LEU A 288 12.43 -6.39 9.61
CA LEU A 288 11.66 -6.99 8.53
C LEU A 288 12.44 -8.16 7.96
N THR A 289 11.75 -9.22 7.59
CA THR A 289 12.36 -10.27 6.78
C THR A 289 12.76 -9.71 5.42
N ARG A 290 13.78 -10.27 4.85
CA ARG A 290 14.25 -9.95 3.51
C ARG A 290 14.28 -11.21 2.66
N ASP A 291 13.42 -11.26 1.67
CA ASP A 291 13.52 -12.27 0.63
C ASP A 291 14.59 -11.88 -0.38
N SER A 292 15.39 -12.84 -0.80
CA SER A 292 16.42 -12.66 -1.81
C SER A 292 16.73 -14.01 -2.46
N GLU A 293 16.97 -14.03 -3.76
CA GLU A 293 17.50 -15.20 -4.48
C GLU A 293 18.92 -15.54 -4.01
N ASN A 294 19.67 -14.56 -3.56
CA ASN A 294 20.96 -14.75 -2.93
C ASN A 294 20.77 -15.14 -1.46
N GLU A 295 21.03 -16.41 -1.14
CA GLU A 295 20.91 -16.92 0.24
C GLU A 295 21.68 -16.12 1.29
N ARG A 296 22.82 -15.50 0.93
CA ARG A 296 23.59 -14.63 1.85
C ARG A 296 22.89 -13.33 2.19
N GLN A 297 21.94 -12.91 1.36
CA GLN A 297 21.16 -11.69 1.55
C GLN A 297 19.77 -11.95 2.11
N ARG A 298 19.34 -13.21 2.11
CA ARG A 298 18.08 -13.64 2.66
C ARG A 298 18.13 -13.58 4.18
N VAL A 299 17.11 -12.98 4.79
CA VAL A 299 16.96 -12.89 6.24
C VAL A 299 15.53 -13.31 6.57
N ASP A 300 15.38 -14.47 7.16
CA ASP A 300 14.10 -15.01 7.58
C ASP A 300 13.76 -14.68 9.04
N GLN A 301 12.58 -15.09 9.49
CA GLN A 301 12.13 -14.84 10.86
C GLN A 301 12.99 -15.60 11.90
N ILE A 302 13.52 -16.78 11.57
CA ILE A 302 14.38 -17.55 12.47
C ILE A 302 15.68 -16.81 12.74
N ALA A 303 16.34 -16.34 11.69
CA ALA A 303 17.56 -15.54 11.81
C ALA A 303 17.34 -14.25 12.63
N LEU A 304 16.17 -13.62 12.48
CA LEU A 304 15.82 -12.42 13.25
C LEU A 304 15.49 -12.75 14.72
N LEU A 305 14.91 -13.92 15.03
CA LEU A 305 14.68 -14.39 16.38
C LEU A 305 16.01 -14.69 17.10
N ASP A 306 16.94 -15.39 16.44
CA ASP A 306 18.27 -15.64 16.97
C ASP A 306 19.03 -14.34 17.26
N MET A 307 18.87 -13.36 16.39
CA MET A 307 19.45 -12.05 16.58
C MET A 307 18.78 -11.28 17.73
N ALA A 308 17.45 -11.39 17.86
CA ALA A 308 16.67 -10.68 18.90
C ALA A 308 17.23 -10.92 20.30
N LEU A 309 17.56 -12.16 20.65
CA LEU A 309 18.12 -12.53 21.96
C LEU A 309 19.45 -11.80 22.29
N ARG A 310 20.19 -11.38 21.26
CA ARG A 310 21.45 -10.61 21.41
C ARG A 310 21.22 -9.12 21.67
N PHE A 311 20.00 -8.61 21.39
CA PHE A 311 19.61 -7.23 21.62
C PHE A 311 19.02 -6.96 23.00
N ASN A 312 18.96 -8.00 23.86
CA ASN A 312 18.41 -7.92 25.23
C ASN A 312 17.01 -7.25 25.28
N PRO A 313 16.02 -7.79 24.56
CA PRO A 313 14.67 -7.26 24.59
C PRO A 313 13.93 -7.72 25.86
N ASP A 314 13.02 -6.88 26.33
CA ASP A 314 12.01 -7.32 27.31
C ASP A 314 10.87 -8.10 26.65
N ILE A 315 10.55 -7.74 25.38
CA ILE A 315 9.45 -8.33 24.63
C ILE A 315 9.89 -8.52 23.16
N ILE A 316 9.70 -9.74 22.66
CA ILE A 316 9.83 -10.05 21.23
C ILE A 316 8.42 -10.10 20.63
N VAL A 317 8.21 -9.37 19.55
CA VAL A 317 6.96 -9.38 18.78
C VAL A 317 7.21 -10.09 17.47
N VAL A 318 6.54 -11.22 17.25
CA VAL A 318 6.50 -11.89 15.96
C VAL A 318 5.15 -11.55 15.33
N GLY A 319 5.14 -10.74 14.28
CA GLY A 319 3.90 -10.22 13.69
C GLY A 319 2.90 -11.33 13.38
N GLU A 320 3.39 -12.43 12.79
CA GLU A 320 2.60 -13.64 12.54
C GLU A 320 3.49 -14.88 12.49
N MET A 321 3.04 -15.97 13.10
CA MET A 321 3.64 -17.29 13.01
C MET A 321 2.91 -18.17 11.98
N ARG A 322 3.64 -18.63 10.96
CA ARG A 322 3.12 -19.44 9.85
C ARG A 322 3.92 -20.73 9.59
N GLY A 323 5.14 -20.80 10.11
CA GLY A 323 6.12 -21.82 9.77
C GLY A 323 7.01 -22.26 10.92
N PRO A 324 8.24 -22.70 10.61
CA PRO A 324 9.18 -23.25 11.58
C PRO A 324 9.70 -22.23 12.60
N GLU A 325 9.54 -20.93 12.36
CA GLU A 325 9.85 -19.84 13.31
C GLU A 325 9.10 -19.98 14.64
N ALA A 326 7.97 -20.69 14.64
CA ALA A 326 7.23 -20.96 15.87
C ALA A 326 8.08 -21.67 16.93
N ASN A 327 8.97 -22.60 16.51
CA ASN A 327 9.88 -23.27 17.43
C ASN A 327 10.90 -22.31 18.04
N ALA A 328 11.53 -21.48 17.22
CA ALA A 328 12.49 -20.48 17.68
C ALA A 328 11.83 -19.45 18.64
N ALA A 329 10.59 -19.09 18.38
CA ALA A 329 9.82 -18.21 19.26
C ALA A 329 9.48 -18.86 20.61
N GLN A 330 9.14 -20.17 20.62
CA GLN A 330 8.95 -20.93 21.85
C GLN A 330 10.24 -21.02 22.67
N GLU A 331 11.37 -21.31 22.01
CA GLU A 331 12.68 -21.32 22.67
C GLU A 331 12.99 -19.97 23.31
N ALA A 332 12.73 -18.85 22.59
CA ALA A 332 12.89 -17.50 23.14
C ALA A 332 12.00 -17.27 24.37
N ALA A 333 10.73 -17.69 24.33
CA ALA A 333 9.81 -17.57 25.48
C ALA A 333 10.33 -18.35 26.71
N ARG A 334 10.87 -19.55 26.51
CA ARG A 334 11.44 -20.39 27.57
C ARG A 334 12.73 -19.80 28.20
N THR A 335 13.40 -18.87 27.51
CA THR A 335 14.50 -18.11 28.15
C THR A 335 14.02 -17.01 29.10
N GLY A 336 12.71 -16.80 29.21
CA GLY A 336 12.10 -15.77 30.07
C GLY A 336 11.82 -14.44 29.37
N VAL A 337 11.98 -14.36 28.03
CA VAL A 337 11.60 -13.20 27.25
C VAL A 337 10.14 -13.35 26.80
N ALA A 338 9.29 -12.36 27.07
CA ALA A 338 7.91 -12.39 26.61
C ALA A 338 7.83 -12.40 25.09
N VAL A 339 7.06 -13.33 24.51
CA VAL A 339 6.77 -13.39 23.08
C VAL A 339 5.32 -13.05 22.83
N VAL A 340 5.08 -12.07 21.97
CA VAL A 340 3.74 -11.63 21.58
C VAL A 340 3.58 -11.82 20.08
N THR A 341 2.52 -12.52 19.66
CA THR A 341 2.35 -12.93 18.26
C THR A 341 0.90 -13.03 17.83
N THR A 342 0.71 -13.18 16.52
CA THR A 342 -0.57 -13.63 15.94
C THR A 342 -0.43 -14.98 15.24
N ILE A 343 -1.52 -15.74 15.18
CA ILE A 343 -1.58 -17.02 14.47
C ILE A 343 -2.97 -17.21 13.85
N HIS A 344 -3.01 -17.86 12.70
CA HIS A 344 -4.26 -18.33 12.12
C HIS A 344 -4.75 -19.60 12.80
N SER A 345 -5.84 -19.50 13.55
CA SER A 345 -6.50 -20.62 14.22
C SER A 345 -7.97 -20.30 14.48
N MET A 346 -8.80 -21.33 14.60
CA MET A 346 -10.25 -21.20 14.74
C MET A 346 -10.72 -21.16 16.21
N SER A 347 -9.89 -21.54 17.17
CA SER A 347 -10.19 -21.51 18.62
C SER A 347 -8.91 -21.51 19.45
N CYS A 348 -9.02 -21.19 20.74
CA CYS A 348 -7.89 -21.28 21.68
C CYS A 348 -7.30 -22.69 21.72
N ASP A 349 -8.13 -23.73 21.85
CA ASP A 349 -7.65 -25.12 21.89
C ASP A 349 -6.96 -25.53 20.58
N ALA A 350 -7.52 -25.12 19.42
CA ALA A 350 -6.90 -25.39 18.13
C ALA A 350 -5.57 -24.64 17.97
N THR A 351 -5.36 -23.54 18.67
CA THR A 351 -4.13 -22.75 18.60
C THR A 351 -2.94 -23.54 19.16
N TYR A 352 -3.09 -24.25 20.26
CA TYR A 352 -2.02 -25.10 20.81
C TYR A 352 -1.59 -26.18 19.81
N ARG A 353 -2.56 -26.89 19.24
CA ARG A 353 -2.28 -27.93 18.21
C ARG A 353 -1.65 -27.31 16.95
N ARG A 354 -2.10 -26.12 16.57
CA ARG A 354 -1.51 -25.40 15.43
C ARG A 354 -0.05 -25.03 15.72
N MET A 355 0.24 -24.54 16.93
CA MET A 355 1.59 -24.20 17.37
C MET A 355 2.51 -25.46 17.32
N VAL A 356 2.07 -26.58 17.89
CA VAL A 356 2.79 -27.88 17.80
C VAL A 356 3.05 -28.24 16.35
N SER A 357 2.05 -28.15 15.47
CA SER A 357 2.20 -28.45 14.04
C SER A 357 3.22 -27.54 13.33
N LEU A 358 3.36 -26.27 13.74
CA LEU A 358 4.36 -25.37 13.21
C LEU A 358 5.76 -25.69 13.75
N CYS A 359 5.90 -25.98 15.05
CA CYS A 359 7.16 -26.37 15.67
C CYS A 359 7.73 -27.64 15.03
N LYS A 360 6.89 -28.63 14.71
CA LYS A 360 7.30 -29.87 13.98
C LYS A 360 7.95 -29.64 12.63
N ARG A 361 7.77 -28.48 12.02
CA ARG A 361 8.46 -28.12 10.77
C ARG A 361 9.94 -27.81 10.99
N ALA A 362 10.35 -27.51 12.22
CA ALA A 362 11.72 -27.19 12.59
C ALA A 362 12.42 -28.37 13.29
N VAL A 363 11.67 -29.19 14.05
CA VAL A 363 12.25 -30.23 14.92
C VAL A 363 11.45 -31.52 14.80
N ASP A 364 12.15 -32.66 14.86
CA ASP A 364 11.55 -34.00 14.90
C ASP A 364 11.34 -34.43 16.35
N MET A 365 10.26 -33.96 16.95
CA MET A 365 9.85 -34.30 18.32
C MET A 365 8.40 -34.79 18.36
N GLY A 366 8.09 -35.63 19.35
CA GLY A 366 6.72 -36.10 19.57
C GLY A 366 5.75 -34.97 19.96
N ASP A 367 4.48 -35.12 19.56
CA ASP A 367 3.43 -34.13 19.80
C ASP A 367 3.25 -33.80 21.29
N ASP A 368 3.32 -34.83 22.17
CA ASP A 368 3.18 -34.63 23.59
C ASP A 368 4.32 -33.78 24.20
N THR A 369 5.56 -34.00 23.72
CA THR A 369 6.72 -33.20 24.13
C THR A 369 6.57 -31.74 23.71
N LEU A 370 6.21 -31.51 22.44
CA LEU A 370 5.98 -30.16 21.91
C LEU A 370 4.77 -29.49 22.57
N MET A 371 3.71 -30.26 22.87
CA MET A 371 2.56 -29.74 23.61
C MET A 371 2.97 -29.28 25.01
N GLY A 372 3.82 -30.03 25.72
CA GLY A 372 4.41 -29.61 26.98
C GLY A 372 5.11 -28.25 26.85
N PHE A 373 5.95 -28.06 25.81
CA PHE A 373 6.66 -26.78 25.58
C PHE A 373 5.73 -25.63 25.26
N VAL A 374 4.67 -25.88 24.51
CA VAL A 374 3.70 -24.84 24.10
C VAL A 374 2.77 -24.43 25.26
N THR A 375 2.63 -25.27 26.28
CA THR A 375 1.76 -25.04 27.43
C THR A 375 2.49 -24.59 28.72
N GLU A 376 3.82 -24.63 28.73
CA GLU A 376 4.65 -24.00 29.77
C GLU A 376 4.54 -22.47 29.73
#